data_672b02c0fff3976a920a8cce50fd21b8
#
_entry.id   672b02c0fff3976a920a8cce50fd21b8
#
_cell.length_a   1.000
_cell.length_b   1.000
_cell.length_c   1.000
_cell.angle_alpha   90.00
_cell.angle_beta   90.00
_cell.angle_gamma   90.00
#
_symmetry.space_group_name_H-M   'P 1'
#
loop_
_entity.id
_entity.type
_entity.pdbx_description
1 polymer ?
#
loop_
_entity_poly.entity_id
_entity_poly.type
_entity_poly.pdbx_seq_one_letter_code
_entity_poly.pdbx_strand_id
1 'polypeptide(L)'
;MNDLHSEVIVAGIGQTPVGEFWDLSIRNLAARAILDAIKDAGGVKPQAMYIGNMLAPSASKQANLGSLLVEDVGLTGLEGITVEAADASGGAALRAAYLAVLSGRVDAALAVGGEK
;
A
#
# COMPACT_ATOMS: atom_id res chain seq x y z
N MET A 1 11.21 25.55 4.26
CA MET A 1 10.60 25.40 3.73
C MET A 1 10.28 25.37 2.72
N ASN A 2 10.26 25.38 2.21
CA ASN A 2 9.85 25.47 1.36
C ASN A 2 9.37 24.86 0.63
N ASP A 3 9.57 24.04 0.70
CA ASP A 3 9.02 23.78 -0.17
C ASP A 3 7.68 23.92 -0.32
N LEU A 4 7.46 24.72 -0.16
CA LEU A 4 6.17 25.30 -0.41
C LEU A 4 5.54 24.85 -1.71
N HIS A 5 6.35 24.33 -2.59
CA HIS A 5 5.94 23.94 -3.93
C HIS A 5 5.89 22.45 -4.11
N SER A 6 6.13 21.72 -3.04
CA SER A 6 6.06 20.27 -3.11
C SER A 6 4.61 19.83 -2.99
N GLU A 7 4.08 19.35 -4.06
CA GLU A 7 2.74 18.80 -4.09
C GLU A 7 2.82 17.30 -4.17
N VAL A 8 1.98 16.63 -3.40
CA VAL A 8 1.80 15.19 -3.49
C VAL A 8 0.46 14.95 -4.17
N ILE A 9 0.49 14.22 -5.26
CA ILE A 9 -0.72 13.91 -6.03
C ILE A 9 -1.02 12.43 -5.96
N VAL A 10 -2.26 12.07 -6.24
CA VAL A 10 -2.66 10.68 -6.45
C VAL A 10 -2.49 10.39 -7.93
N ALA A 11 -1.49 9.58 -8.28
CA ALA A 11 -1.17 9.28 -9.67
C ALA A 11 -2.01 8.14 -10.23
N GLY A 12 -2.50 7.26 -9.38
CA GLY A 12 -3.31 6.13 -9.82
C GLY A 12 -4.01 5.46 -8.65
N ILE A 13 -5.07 4.75 -8.95
CA ILE A 13 -5.86 4.03 -7.95
C ILE A 13 -6.15 2.61 -8.42
N GLY A 14 -6.32 1.72 -7.46
CA GLY A 14 -6.73 0.34 -7.69
C GLY A 14 -7.60 -0.13 -6.55
N GLN A 15 -8.55 -1.00 -6.87
CA GLN A 15 -9.50 -1.49 -5.88
C GLN A 15 -10.05 -2.83 -6.32
N THR A 16 -10.21 -3.75 -5.37
CA THR A 16 -10.96 -4.97 -5.59
C THR A 16 -12.41 -4.75 -5.18
N PRO A 17 -13.38 -5.49 -5.75
CA PRO A 17 -14.75 -5.43 -5.27
C PRO A 17 -14.81 -5.85 -3.79
N VAL A 18 -15.75 -5.28 -3.06
CA VAL A 18 -16.03 -5.68 -1.69
C VAL A 18 -16.92 -6.92 -1.73
N GLY A 19 -16.57 -7.96 -0.98
CA GLY A 19 -17.34 -9.20 -0.96
C GLY A 19 -16.63 -10.29 -0.17
N GLU A 20 -17.14 -11.50 -0.31
CA GLU A 20 -16.57 -12.68 0.30
C GLU A 20 -15.73 -13.44 -0.72
N PHE A 21 -14.44 -13.59 -0.45
CA PHE A 21 -13.50 -14.22 -1.37
C PHE A 21 -12.85 -15.43 -0.68
N TRP A 22 -13.57 -16.52 -0.61
CA TRP A 22 -13.14 -17.71 0.11
C TRP A 22 -11.90 -18.37 -0.50
N ASP A 23 -11.70 -18.20 -1.79
CA ASP A 23 -10.60 -18.79 -2.55
C ASP A 23 -9.38 -17.87 -2.71
N LEU A 24 -9.44 -16.66 -2.17
CA LEU A 24 -8.35 -15.70 -2.28
C LEU A 24 -7.79 -15.35 -0.90
N SER A 25 -6.48 -15.27 -0.81
CA SER A 25 -5.81 -14.78 0.40
C SER A 25 -5.84 -13.26 0.44
N ILE A 26 -5.57 -12.68 1.59
CA ILE A 26 -5.38 -11.24 1.70
C ILE A 26 -4.23 -10.77 0.80
N ARG A 27 -3.20 -11.59 0.65
CA ARG A 27 -2.08 -11.27 -0.25
C ARG A 27 -2.54 -11.18 -1.70
N ASN A 28 -3.37 -12.10 -2.14
CA ASN A 28 -3.92 -12.07 -3.50
C ASN A 28 -4.77 -10.83 -3.74
N LEU A 29 -5.65 -10.52 -2.79
CA LEU A 29 -6.53 -9.36 -2.91
C LEU A 29 -5.73 -8.06 -2.96
N ALA A 30 -4.80 -7.89 -2.04
CA ALA A 30 -3.98 -6.69 -1.99
C ALA A 30 -3.10 -6.56 -3.24
N ALA A 31 -2.51 -7.66 -3.69
CA ALA A 31 -1.66 -7.64 -4.90
C ALA A 31 -2.44 -7.19 -6.12
N ARG A 32 -3.68 -7.62 -6.28
CA ARG A 32 -4.54 -7.18 -7.40
C ARG A 32 -4.75 -5.67 -7.38
N ALA A 33 -5.10 -5.12 -6.24
CA ALA A 33 -5.32 -3.68 -6.11
C ALA A 33 -4.04 -2.90 -6.37
N ILE A 34 -2.91 -3.37 -5.87
CA ILE A 34 -1.60 -2.74 -6.07
C ILE A 34 -1.25 -2.70 -7.56
N LEU A 35 -1.36 -3.83 -8.24
CA LEU A 35 -1.01 -3.91 -9.66
C LEU A 35 -1.92 -3.04 -10.51
N ASP A 36 -3.21 -2.98 -10.17
CA ASP A 36 -4.16 -2.10 -10.85
C ASP A 36 -3.80 -0.63 -10.64
N ALA A 37 -3.40 -0.25 -9.43
CA ALA A 37 -3.00 1.13 -9.14
C ALA A 37 -1.75 1.53 -9.93
N ILE A 38 -0.76 0.64 -10.00
CA ILE A 38 0.47 0.89 -10.76
C ILE A 38 0.15 1.05 -12.24
N LYS A 39 -0.72 0.21 -12.77
CA LYS A 39 -1.14 0.29 -14.17
C LYS A 39 -1.89 1.59 -14.44
N ASP A 40 -2.80 1.97 -13.55
CA ASP A 40 -3.56 3.22 -13.66
C ASP A 40 -2.64 4.44 -13.63
N ALA A 41 -1.54 4.35 -12.88
CA ALA A 41 -0.53 5.40 -12.81
C ALA A 41 0.43 5.43 -14.01
N GLY A 42 0.18 4.61 -15.02
CA GLY A 42 1.04 4.56 -16.22
C GLY A 42 2.33 3.80 -16.03
N GLY A 43 2.39 2.89 -15.06
CA GLY A 43 3.58 2.08 -14.81
C GLY A 43 4.63 2.78 -13.96
N VAL A 44 4.25 3.81 -13.21
CA VAL A 44 5.15 4.47 -12.27
C VAL A 44 5.71 3.43 -11.30
N LYS A 45 7.01 3.49 -11.04
CA LYS A 45 7.66 2.59 -10.09
C LYS A 45 7.65 3.20 -8.70
N PRO A 46 6.90 2.62 -7.75
CA PRO A 46 6.97 3.09 -6.37
C PRO A 46 8.30 2.71 -5.74
N GLN A 47 8.72 3.53 -4.79
CA GLN A 47 9.97 3.32 -4.07
C GLN A 47 9.73 2.94 -2.61
N ALA A 48 8.48 2.99 -2.16
CA ALA A 48 8.07 2.57 -0.83
C ALA A 48 6.62 2.11 -0.88
N MET A 49 6.26 1.21 0.02
CA MET A 49 4.91 0.68 0.15
C MET A 49 4.50 0.66 1.61
N TYR A 50 3.32 1.19 1.90
CA TYR A 50 2.74 1.19 3.23
C TYR A 50 1.40 0.49 3.18
N ILE A 51 1.27 -0.59 3.97
CA ILE A 51 0.06 -1.41 4.02
C ILE A 51 -0.67 -1.15 5.32
N GLY A 52 -1.88 -0.64 5.24
CA GLY A 52 -2.76 -0.48 6.37
C GLY A 52 -3.57 -1.75 6.61
N ASN A 53 -3.37 -2.38 7.75
CA ASN A 53 -4.04 -3.62 8.09
C ASN A 53 -4.04 -3.82 9.60
N MET A 54 -5.14 -4.32 10.14
CA MET A 54 -5.27 -4.57 11.57
C MET A 54 -5.29 -6.06 11.90
N LEU A 55 -6.06 -6.85 11.15
CA LEU A 55 -6.44 -8.19 11.56
C LEU A 55 -5.68 -9.33 10.88
N ALA A 56 -4.78 -9.04 9.96
CA ALA A 56 -4.11 -10.11 9.22
C ALA A 56 -3.39 -11.12 10.13
N PRO A 57 -2.68 -10.72 11.21
CA PRO A 57 -2.03 -11.69 12.06
C PRO A 57 -3.00 -12.65 12.74
N SER A 58 -4.17 -12.18 13.14
CA SER A 58 -5.14 -13.02 13.84
C SER A 58 -6.13 -13.70 12.90
N ALA A 59 -6.74 -12.94 11.99
CA ALA A 59 -7.79 -13.46 11.12
C ALA A 59 -7.24 -14.27 9.95
N SER A 60 -6.13 -13.87 9.39
CA SER A 60 -5.51 -14.52 8.22
C SER A 60 -4.22 -15.27 8.56
N LYS A 61 -3.82 -15.28 9.83
CA LYS A 61 -2.56 -15.90 10.28
C LYS A 61 -1.36 -15.40 9.50
N GLN A 62 -1.37 -14.12 9.13
CA GLN A 62 -0.36 -13.54 8.26
C GLN A 62 0.21 -12.26 8.86
N ALA A 63 1.40 -12.34 9.44
CA ALA A 63 2.20 -11.19 9.86
C ALA A 63 3.09 -10.72 8.70
N ASN A 64 3.77 -9.60 8.87
CA ASN A 64 4.73 -9.03 7.91
C ASN A 64 4.15 -8.78 6.53
N LEU A 65 2.90 -8.33 6.48
CA LEU A 65 2.19 -8.17 5.22
C LEU A 65 2.91 -7.21 4.27
N GLY A 66 3.47 -6.13 4.80
CA GLY A 66 4.17 -5.14 3.98
C GLY A 66 5.33 -5.73 3.18
N SER A 67 6.25 -6.42 3.83
CA SER A 67 7.39 -7.00 3.14
C SER A 67 7.00 -8.14 2.20
N LEU A 68 5.98 -8.91 2.56
CA LEU A 68 5.50 -9.99 1.70
C LEU A 68 4.87 -9.45 0.42
N LEU A 69 4.08 -8.37 0.52
CA LEU A 69 3.43 -7.80 -0.66
C LEU A 69 4.42 -7.14 -1.61
N VAL A 70 5.49 -6.55 -1.10
CA VAL A 70 6.57 -6.03 -1.94
C VAL A 70 7.11 -7.15 -2.84
N GLU A 71 7.33 -8.32 -2.26
CA GLU A 71 7.81 -9.47 -3.00
C GLU A 71 6.75 -10.01 -3.95
N ASP A 72 5.50 -10.13 -3.48
CA ASP A 72 4.40 -10.69 -4.28
C ASP A 72 4.13 -9.90 -5.56
N VAL A 73 4.33 -8.59 -5.54
CA VAL A 73 4.08 -7.74 -6.71
C VAL A 73 5.36 -7.45 -7.51
N GLY A 74 6.47 -8.11 -7.17
CA GLY A 74 7.71 -7.99 -7.93
C GLY A 74 8.48 -6.72 -7.70
N LEU A 75 8.28 -6.05 -6.57
CA LEU A 75 8.95 -4.80 -6.23
C LEU A 75 10.05 -5.00 -5.17
N THR A 76 10.76 -6.10 -5.24
CA THR A 76 11.83 -6.41 -4.30
C THR A 76 12.86 -5.27 -4.25
N GLY A 77 13.35 -5.01 -3.05
CA GLY A 77 14.37 -3.99 -2.83
C GLY A 77 13.82 -2.66 -2.34
N LEU A 78 12.51 -2.47 -2.33
CA LEU A 78 11.95 -1.25 -1.77
C LEU A 78 11.43 -1.45 -0.34
N GLU A 79 11.21 -0.36 0.36
CA GLU A 79 10.67 -0.37 1.71
C GLU A 79 9.22 -0.82 1.70
N GLY A 80 8.90 -1.85 2.48
CA GLY A 80 7.52 -2.31 2.65
C GLY A 80 7.19 -2.39 4.13
N ILE A 81 6.27 -1.57 4.60
CA ILE A 81 5.92 -1.45 6.02
C ILE A 81 4.43 -1.67 6.21
N THR A 82 4.10 -2.48 7.22
CA THR A 82 2.73 -2.62 7.67
C THR A 82 2.44 -1.57 8.73
N VAL A 83 1.34 -0.85 8.57
CA VAL A 83 0.89 0.16 9.54
C VAL A 83 -0.45 -0.25 10.11
N GLU A 84 -0.63 -0.01 11.38
CA GLU A 84 -1.86 -0.39 12.06
C GLU A 84 -2.36 0.76 12.93
N ALA A 85 -3.61 1.09 12.77
CA ALA A 85 -4.33 2.08 13.56
C ALA A 85 -5.80 1.68 13.65
N ALA A 86 -6.05 0.41 13.92
CA ALA A 86 -7.39 -0.16 13.99
C ALA A 86 -8.18 0.19 12.72
N ASP A 87 -9.38 0.76 12.88
CA ASP A 87 -10.24 1.11 11.74
C ASP A 87 -9.64 2.22 10.85
N ALA A 88 -8.64 2.93 11.34
CA ALA A 88 -7.98 3.99 10.59
C ALA A 88 -6.68 3.54 9.92
N SER A 89 -6.44 2.23 9.83
CA SER A 89 -5.19 1.70 9.28
C SER A 89 -4.94 2.14 7.84
N GLY A 90 -5.98 2.16 7.00
CA GLY A 90 -5.84 2.63 5.63
C GLY A 90 -5.46 4.10 5.55
N GLY A 91 -6.08 4.94 6.37
CA GLY A 91 -5.72 6.35 6.47
C GLY A 91 -4.30 6.56 6.98
N ALA A 92 -3.87 5.72 7.93
CA ALA A 92 -2.50 5.77 8.45
C ALA A 92 -1.48 5.41 7.35
N ALA A 93 -1.79 4.43 6.51
CA ALA A 93 -0.95 4.07 5.37
C ALA A 93 -0.86 5.22 4.38
N LEU A 94 -1.98 5.85 4.07
CA LEU A 94 -2.01 7.01 3.17
C LEU A 94 -1.16 8.15 3.73
N ARG A 95 -1.28 8.42 5.02
CA ARG A 95 -0.47 9.45 5.67
C ARG A 95 1.02 9.15 5.58
N ALA A 96 1.40 7.88 5.82
CA ALA A 96 2.80 7.49 5.74
C ALA A 96 3.36 7.67 4.32
N ALA A 97 2.60 7.26 3.31
CA ALA A 97 3.00 7.44 1.92
C ALA A 97 3.11 8.92 1.55
N TYR A 98 2.15 9.72 1.98
CA TYR A 98 2.17 11.17 1.76
C TYR A 98 3.43 11.80 2.35
N LEU A 99 3.75 11.49 3.60
CA LEU A 99 4.93 12.03 4.26
C LEU A 99 6.23 11.57 3.61
N ALA A 100 6.27 10.32 3.15
CA ALA A 100 7.46 9.79 2.48
C ALA A 100 7.76 10.57 1.19
N VAL A 101 6.74 10.84 0.39
CA VAL A 101 6.90 11.61 -0.84
C VAL A 101 7.19 13.07 -0.52
N LEU A 102 6.45 13.65 0.42
CA LEU A 102 6.62 15.04 0.81
C LEU A 102 8.03 15.32 1.33
N SER A 103 8.64 14.35 2.02
CA SER A 103 9.99 14.48 2.56
C SER A 103 11.07 14.54 1.49
N GLY A 104 10.75 14.19 0.25
CA GLY A 104 11.73 14.12 -0.83
C GLY A 104 12.56 12.84 -0.85
N ARG A 105 12.33 11.91 0.09
CA ARG A 105 13.07 10.65 0.16
C ARG A 105 12.71 9.69 -0.96
N VAL A 106 11.45 9.73 -1.38
CA VAL A 106 10.96 8.92 -2.49
C VAL A 106 10.14 9.80 -3.42
N ASP A 107 10.10 9.45 -4.70
CA ASP A 107 9.32 10.18 -5.70
C ASP A 107 7.91 9.62 -5.80
N ALA A 108 7.73 8.36 -5.48
CA ALA A 108 6.44 7.69 -5.54
C ALA A 108 6.34 6.64 -4.44
N ALA A 109 5.17 6.54 -3.84
CA ALA A 109 4.90 5.55 -2.80
C ALA A 109 3.51 4.96 -3.01
N LEU A 110 3.34 3.72 -2.57
CA LEU A 110 2.05 3.04 -2.53
C LEU A 110 1.46 3.15 -1.12
N ALA A 111 0.18 3.49 -1.06
CA ALA A 111 -0.61 3.36 0.14
C ALA A 111 -1.69 2.32 -0.13
N VAL A 112 -1.70 1.26 0.66
CA VAL A 112 -2.57 0.11 0.44
C VAL A 112 -3.38 -0.14 1.71
N GLY A 113 -4.65 -0.41 1.57
CA GLY A 113 -5.50 -0.83 2.68
C GLY A 113 -6.15 -2.16 2.34
N GLY A 114 -6.23 -3.05 3.30
CA GLY A 114 -6.88 -4.32 3.07
C GLY A 114 -7.15 -5.07 4.36
N GLU A 115 -8.28 -5.73 4.40
CA GLU A 115 -8.66 -6.65 5.48
C GLU A 115 -9.36 -7.85 4.86
N LYS A 116 -9.32 -8.97 5.61
CA LYS A 116 -10.00 -10.18 5.17
C LYS A 116 -10.53 -10.96 6.36
#